data_88d54fce8da51abbb13c9f5069c16c6a
#
_entry.id   88d54fce8da51abbb13c9f5069c16c6a
#
_cell.length_a   1.000
_cell.length_b   1.000
_cell.length_c   1.000
_cell.angle_alpha   90.00
_cell.angle_beta   90.00
_cell.angle_gamma   90.00
#
_symmetry.space_group_name_H-M   'P 1'
#
loop_
_entity.id
_entity.type
_entity.pdbx_description
1 polymer ?
#
loop_
_entity_poly.entity_id
_entity_poly.type
_entity_poly.pdbx_seq_one_letter_code
_entity_poly.pdbx_strand_id
1 'polypeptide(L)'
;MLAIIGAMDEEIELLLADLREREDLTFPGVTLHRGALDGVPVLLTRGGIGKVNAAMTTTYLLTQGATRVIFTGVAGGVHPELRVGDIVISTDCVQHDVDVTPLGYEVGTVPGELPAWPADDTLRAVALEAARDVEGVRVLDGRVASGDQFIASREGVQRLWTRFGAACAEMEGAAVAQVCAKAGVPFVVIRSVSDTADHDAKVDYREFMPLVARHAKQVVRGMLVRLNAPAV
;
A
#
# COMPACT_ATOMS: atom_id res chain seq x y z
N MET A 1 -3.99 17.74 3.53
CA MET A 1 -4.94 17.01 2.66
C MET A 1 -4.60 15.53 2.68
N LEU A 2 -5.58 14.65 2.57
CA LEU A 2 -5.34 13.20 2.50
C LEU A 2 -4.92 12.80 1.08
N ALA A 3 -3.82 12.06 0.94
CA ALA A 3 -3.39 11.48 -0.33
C ALA A 3 -3.71 9.98 -0.39
N ILE A 4 -4.18 9.53 -1.54
CA ILE A 4 -4.46 8.13 -1.85
C ILE A 4 -3.63 7.75 -3.07
N ILE A 5 -2.82 6.70 -2.95
CA ILE A 5 -1.95 6.20 -4.00
C ILE A 5 -2.36 4.76 -4.33
N GLY A 6 -2.43 4.42 -5.61
CA GLY A 6 -2.37 3.05 -6.12
C GLY A 6 -1.18 2.94 -7.08
N ALA A 7 -0.56 1.78 -7.22
CA ALA A 7 0.56 1.60 -8.14
C ALA A 7 0.09 1.56 -9.60
N MET A 8 -1.11 1.04 -9.85
CA MET A 8 -1.66 0.78 -11.17
C MET A 8 -3.01 1.47 -11.38
N ASP A 9 -3.42 1.58 -12.65
CA ASP A 9 -4.70 2.18 -13.02
C ASP A 9 -5.88 1.41 -12.43
N GLU A 10 -5.83 0.09 -12.45
CA GLU A 10 -6.88 -0.80 -11.93
C GLU A 10 -7.14 -0.62 -10.43
N GLU A 11 -6.12 -0.19 -9.69
CA GLU A 11 -6.21 0.02 -8.23
C GLU A 11 -6.91 1.34 -7.88
N ILE A 12 -6.85 2.34 -8.76
CA ILE A 12 -7.44 3.66 -8.51
C ILE A 12 -8.65 3.99 -9.40
N GLU A 13 -8.86 3.27 -10.50
CA GLU A 13 -9.91 3.56 -11.49
C GLU A 13 -11.29 3.69 -10.85
N LEU A 14 -11.64 2.77 -9.95
CA LEU A 14 -12.93 2.78 -9.26
C LEU A 14 -13.09 3.98 -8.31
N LEU A 15 -12.01 4.47 -7.70
CA LEU A 15 -12.01 5.67 -6.88
C LEU A 15 -12.05 6.92 -7.75
N LEU A 16 -11.31 6.89 -8.86
CA LEU A 16 -11.25 8.00 -9.81
C LEU A 16 -12.61 8.26 -10.47
N ALA A 17 -13.39 7.22 -10.75
CA ALA A 17 -14.75 7.33 -11.28
C ALA A 17 -15.72 8.05 -10.31
N ASP A 18 -15.47 7.92 -8.99
CA ASP A 18 -16.28 8.57 -7.95
C ASP A 18 -15.77 9.98 -7.59
N LEU A 19 -14.57 10.37 -8.04
CA LEU A 19 -13.95 11.64 -7.69
C LEU A 19 -14.76 12.82 -8.25
N ARG A 20 -15.21 13.72 -7.38
CA ARG A 20 -15.95 14.93 -7.74
C ARG A 20 -15.04 16.15 -7.72
N GLU A 21 -15.45 17.22 -8.43
CA GLU A 21 -14.71 18.49 -8.51
C GLU A 21 -13.26 18.30 -8.92
N ARG A 22 -13.03 17.38 -9.86
CA ARG A 22 -11.70 16.93 -10.28
C ARG A 22 -10.91 18.03 -10.99
N GLU A 23 -9.70 18.26 -10.51
CA GLU A 23 -8.64 19.05 -11.14
C GLU A 23 -7.41 18.14 -11.34
N ASP A 24 -6.87 18.12 -12.55
CA ASP A 24 -5.68 17.31 -12.88
C ASP A 24 -4.43 18.21 -12.86
N LEU A 25 -3.47 17.82 -12.02
CA LEU A 25 -2.16 18.43 -11.92
C LEU A 25 -1.11 17.46 -12.50
N THR A 26 -0.29 17.94 -13.41
CA THR A 26 0.73 17.09 -14.07
C THR A 26 2.13 17.46 -13.62
N PHE A 27 2.91 16.41 -13.33
CA PHE A 27 4.34 16.46 -13.13
C PHE A 27 4.98 15.40 -14.07
N PRO A 28 6.20 15.55 -14.55
CA PRO A 28 6.81 14.54 -15.42
C PRO A 28 6.67 13.13 -14.85
N GLY A 29 5.92 12.27 -15.53
CA GLY A 29 5.65 10.88 -15.14
C GLY A 29 4.54 10.66 -14.11
N VAL A 30 3.89 11.71 -13.58
CA VAL A 30 2.81 11.58 -12.58
C VAL A 30 1.64 12.49 -12.95
N THR A 31 0.43 11.95 -12.93
CA THR A 31 -0.81 12.75 -12.96
C THR A 31 -1.48 12.66 -11.60
N LEU A 32 -1.66 13.78 -10.96
CA LEU A 32 -2.33 13.91 -9.68
C LEU A 32 -3.75 14.44 -9.89
N HIS A 33 -4.74 13.76 -9.33
CA HIS A 33 -6.13 14.16 -9.36
C HIS A 33 -6.52 14.75 -8.01
N ARG A 34 -6.71 16.06 -7.94
CA ARG A 34 -7.30 16.73 -6.78
C ARG A 34 -8.81 16.73 -6.92
N GLY A 35 -9.53 16.47 -5.84
CA GLY A 35 -11.00 16.48 -5.85
C GLY A 35 -11.57 16.08 -4.51
N ALA A 36 -12.82 15.63 -4.52
CA ALA A 36 -13.51 15.14 -3.32
C ALA A 36 -14.06 13.74 -3.53
N LEU A 37 -13.82 12.83 -2.57
CA LEU A 37 -14.46 11.53 -2.44
C LEU A 37 -15.36 11.57 -1.19
N ASP A 38 -16.63 11.25 -1.37
CA ASP A 38 -17.64 11.30 -0.28
C ASP A 38 -17.63 12.64 0.49
N GLY A 39 -17.35 13.76 -0.21
CA GLY A 39 -17.25 15.09 0.38
C GLY A 39 -15.93 15.39 1.09
N VAL A 40 -14.99 14.45 1.13
CA VAL A 40 -13.66 14.62 1.73
C VAL A 40 -12.67 15.08 0.66
N PRO A 41 -11.97 16.22 0.83
CA PRO A 41 -10.92 16.65 -0.10
C PRO A 41 -9.74 15.68 -0.11
N VAL A 42 -9.39 15.18 -1.29
CA VAL A 42 -8.30 14.21 -1.47
C VAL A 42 -7.38 14.55 -2.63
N LEU A 43 -6.18 14.00 -2.58
CA LEU A 43 -5.26 13.87 -3.70
C LEU A 43 -5.22 12.39 -4.09
N LEU A 44 -5.60 12.05 -5.31
CA LEU A 44 -5.62 10.68 -5.83
C LEU A 44 -4.65 10.55 -6.99
N THR A 45 -3.81 9.51 -7.00
CA THR A 45 -2.85 9.32 -8.08
C THR A 45 -2.47 7.87 -8.30
N ARG A 46 -2.07 7.56 -9.54
CA ARG A 46 -1.33 6.35 -9.86
C ARG A 46 0.16 6.61 -9.63
N GLY A 47 0.77 5.77 -8.80
CA GLY A 47 2.18 5.86 -8.42
C GLY A 47 3.15 5.28 -9.44
N GLY A 48 2.71 4.30 -10.25
CA GLY A 48 3.58 3.47 -11.08
C GLY A 48 4.25 2.34 -10.27
N ILE A 49 4.65 1.28 -10.97
CA ILE A 49 5.23 0.07 -10.36
C ILE A 49 6.69 0.33 -9.96
N GLY A 50 7.06 -0.20 -8.79
CA GLY A 50 8.44 -0.21 -8.28
C GLY A 50 8.78 0.97 -7.38
N LYS A 51 9.84 0.78 -6.57
CA LYS A 51 10.22 1.68 -5.48
C LYS A 51 10.56 3.11 -5.94
N VAL A 52 11.20 3.26 -7.09
CA VAL A 52 11.57 4.58 -7.62
C VAL A 52 10.33 5.40 -7.99
N ASN A 53 9.37 4.80 -8.69
CA ASN A 53 8.12 5.44 -9.05
C ASN A 53 7.32 5.82 -7.79
N ALA A 54 7.23 4.92 -6.84
CA ALA A 54 6.55 5.14 -5.57
C ALA A 54 7.16 6.30 -4.76
N ALA A 55 8.49 6.34 -4.65
CA ALA A 55 9.20 7.43 -3.96
C ALA A 55 9.00 8.78 -4.65
N MET A 56 9.14 8.84 -5.98
CA MET A 56 8.93 10.05 -6.77
C MET A 56 7.51 10.59 -6.60
N THR A 57 6.51 9.72 -6.75
CA THR A 57 5.10 10.08 -6.62
C THR A 57 4.76 10.56 -5.23
N THR A 58 5.21 9.84 -4.19
CA THR A 58 4.98 10.25 -2.80
C THR A 58 5.60 11.62 -2.52
N THR A 59 6.84 11.86 -2.95
CA THR A 59 7.50 13.15 -2.79
C THR A 59 6.70 14.27 -3.45
N TYR A 60 6.20 14.03 -4.68
CA TYR A 60 5.37 15.02 -5.36
C TYR A 60 4.08 15.31 -4.60
N LEU A 61 3.37 14.29 -4.12
CA LEU A 61 2.16 14.47 -3.28
C LEU A 61 2.42 15.33 -2.05
N LEU A 62 3.56 15.13 -1.37
CA LEU A 62 3.92 15.94 -0.20
C LEU A 62 4.12 17.41 -0.57
N THR A 63 4.72 17.71 -1.73
CA THR A 63 4.85 19.09 -2.23
C THR A 63 3.51 19.73 -2.60
N GLN A 64 2.48 18.90 -2.88
CA GLN A 64 1.12 19.36 -3.17
C GLN A 64 0.24 19.48 -1.90
N GLY A 65 0.82 19.36 -0.72
CA GLY A 65 0.17 19.57 0.56
C GLY A 65 -0.49 18.30 1.15
N ALA A 66 -0.05 17.11 0.76
CA ALA A 66 -0.45 15.89 1.44
C ALA A 66 0.07 15.88 2.88
N THR A 67 -0.83 15.66 3.85
CA THR A 67 -0.52 15.60 5.30
C THR A 67 -0.77 14.21 5.88
N ARG A 68 -1.34 13.30 5.12
CA ARG A 68 -1.55 11.88 5.43
C ARG A 68 -1.55 11.10 4.12
N VAL A 69 -1.04 9.88 4.15
CA VAL A 69 -0.96 9.02 2.95
C VAL A 69 -1.61 7.67 3.22
N ILE A 70 -2.56 7.29 2.37
CA ILE A 70 -3.08 5.94 2.25
C ILE A 70 -2.52 5.37 0.95
N PHE A 71 -1.77 4.27 1.04
CA PHE A 71 -1.33 3.55 -0.13
C PHE A 71 -2.12 2.24 -0.24
N THR A 72 -2.98 2.15 -1.23
CA THR A 72 -3.85 0.99 -1.48
C THR A 72 -3.41 0.25 -2.72
N GLY A 73 -3.65 -1.06 -2.77
CA GLY A 73 -3.31 -1.87 -3.92
C GLY A 73 -3.36 -3.36 -3.62
N VAL A 74 -2.72 -4.14 -4.49
CA VAL A 74 -2.66 -5.59 -4.40
C VAL A 74 -1.29 -6.08 -3.92
N ALA A 75 -1.25 -7.33 -3.44
CA ALA A 75 -0.01 -7.99 -3.04
C ALA A 75 -0.15 -9.51 -3.13
N GLY A 76 0.97 -10.21 -3.27
CA GLY A 76 1.07 -11.65 -3.05
C GLY A 76 1.05 -11.98 -1.55
N GLY A 77 0.20 -12.92 -1.15
CA GLY A 77 0.11 -13.41 0.23
C GLY A 77 1.36 -14.20 0.62
N VAL A 78 1.95 -13.84 1.76
CA VAL A 78 3.13 -14.54 2.33
C VAL A 78 2.77 -15.29 3.60
N HIS A 79 1.92 -14.70 4.45
CA HIS A 79 1.45 -15.36 5.67
C HIS A 79 0.62 -16.61 5.32
N PRO A 80 0.90 -17.79 5.94
CA PRO A 80 0.30 -19.06 5.52
C PRO A 80 -1.23 -19.17 5.68
N GLU A 81 -1.83 -18.28 6.44
CA GLU A 81 -3.29 -18.24 6.61
C GLU A 81 -4.02 -17.34 5.61
N LEU A 82 -3.30 -16.53 4.83
CA LEU A 82 -3.90 -15.64 3.84
C LEU A 82 -4.37 -16.41 2.60
N ARG A 83 -5.47 -15.95 2.05
CA ARG A 83 -6.09 -16.43 0.81
C ARG A 83 -6.33 -15.25 -0.13
N VAL A 84 -6.49 -15.54 -1.39
CA VAL A 84 -6.91 -14.54 -2.39
C VAL A 84 -8.21 -13.87 -1.94
N GLY A 85 -8.22 -12.54 -2.00
CA GLY A 85 -9.31 -11.69 -1.53
C GLY A 85 -9.13 -11.16 -0.10
N ASP A 86 -8.30 -11.77 0.75
CA ASP A 86 -8.02 -11.28 2.10
C ASP A 86 -7.32 -9.91 2.08
N ILE A 87 -7.36 -9.20 3.20
CA ILE A 87 -6.82 -7.84 3.30
C ILE A 87 -5.73 -7.79 4.36
N VAL A 88 -4.61 -7.16 3.99
CA VAL A 88 -3.50 -6.86 4.91
C VAL A 88 -3.45 -5.36 5.15
N ILE A 89 -3.43 -4.96 6.43
CA ILE A 89 -3.16 -3.59 6.88
C ILE A 89 -1.75 -3.57 7.45
N SER A 90 -0.90 -2.66 6.97
CA SER A 90 0.49 -2.62 7.41
C SER A 90 0.64 -2.28 8.90
N THR A 91 1.40 -3.09 9.63
CA THR A 91 2.01 -2.69 10.90
C THR A 91 3.25 -1.84 10.66
N ASP A 92 4.03 -2.27 9.69
CA ASP A 92 5.23 -1.61 9.17
C ASP A 92 5.53 -2.06 7.74
N CYS A 93 6.52 -1.42 7.13
CA CYS A 93 7.02 -1.80 5.82
C CYS A 93 8.54 -2.02 5.86
N VAL A 94 9.05 -2.98 5.08
CA VAL A 94 10.48 -3.28 4.96
C VAL A 94 10.88 -3.47 3.49
N GLN A 95 12.09 -3.02 3.12
CA GLN A 95 12.65 -3.29 1.79
C GLN A 95 13.42 -4.63 1.81
N HIS A 96 12.78 -5.72 1.42
CA HIS A 96 13.34 -7.07 1.52
C HIS A 96 14.51 -7.36 0.56
N ASP A 97 14.68 -6.54 -0.46
CA ASP A 97 15.67 -6.69 -1.53
C ASP A 97 16.93 -5.83 -1.32
N VAL A 98 17.00 -5.04 -0.26
CA VAL A 98 18.21 -4.32 0.12
C VAL A 98 19.19 -5.30 0.76
N ASP A 99 20.34 -5.46 0.14
CA ASP A 99 21.43 -6.31 0.64
C ASP A 99 22.73 -5.51 0.71
N VAL A 100 23.09 -5.12 1.91
CA VAL A 100 24.37 -4.49 2.25
C VAL A 100 25.09 -5.28 3.36
N THR A 101 24.86 -6.59 3.40
CA THR A 101 25.50 -7.50 4.35
C THR A 101 27.02 -7.47 4.33
N PRO A 102 27.71 -7.20 3.21
CA PRO A 102 29.16 -7.03 3.22
C PRO A 102 29.64 -5.84 4.11
N LEU A 103 28.73 -4.91 4.44
CA LEU A 103 29.01 -3.78 5.34
C LEU A 103 28.59 -4.08 6.79
N GLY A 104 28.16 -5.30 7.09
CA GLY A 104 27.75 -5.75 8.43
C GLY A 104 26.30 -5.45 8.81
N TYR A 105 25.45 -5.07 7.86
CA TYR A 105 24.02 -4.86 8.09
C TYR A 105 23.22 -6.14 7.85
N GLU A 106 22.06 -6.25 8.50
CA GLU A 106 21.08 -7.27 8.16
C GLU A 106 20.42 -6.98 6.80
N VAL A 107 20.07 -8.03 6.04
CA VAL A 107 19.30 -7.86 4.78
C VAL A 107 17.98 -7.16 5.08
N GLY A 108 17.60 -6.22 4.22
CA GLY A 108 16.43 -5.36 4.39
C GLY A 108 16.72 -4.04 5.11
N THR A 109 17.94 -3.88 5.63
CA THR A 109 18.34 -2.64 6.31
C THR A 109 18.93 -1.65 5.31
N VAL A 110 18.35 -0.48 5.20
CA VAL A 110 18.92 0.66 4.48
C VAL A 110 19.86 1.40 5.43
N PRO A 111 21.18 1.52 5.13
CA PRO A 111 22.11 2.19 6.03
C PRO A 111 21.70 3.63 6.37
N GLY A 112 21.70 3.95 7.67
CA GLY A 112 21.29 5.27 8.15
C GLY A 112 19.78 5.51 8.24
N GLU A 113 18.96 4.50 7.93
CA GLU A 113 17.51 4.53 8.03
C GLU A 113 17.00 3.59 9.14
N LEU A 114 15.71 3.65 9.42
CA LEU A 114 15.05 2.68 10.29
C LEU A 114 15.10 1.28 9.65
N PRO A 115 15.18 0.20 10.45
CA PRO A 115 15.16 -1.17 9.93
C PRO A 115 13.81 -1.55 9.32
N ALA A 116 12.74 -0.87 9.71
CA ALA A 116 11.40 -0.91 9.13
C ALA A 116 10.69 0.42 9.44
N TRP A 117 9.72 0.80 8.62
CA TRP A 117 8.96 2.04 8.78
C TRP A 117 7.57 1.70 9.33
N PRO A 118 7.27 2.06 10.62
CA PRO A 118 5.97 1.78 11.22
C PRO A 118 4.86 2.61 10.57
N ALA A 119 3.72 1.99 10.36
CA ALA A 119 2.51 2.69 9.96
C ALA A 119 1.99 3.58 11.11
N ASP A 120 1.24 4.62 10.78
CA ASP A 120 0.59 5.46 11.77
C ASP A 120 -0.52 4.69 12.49
N ASP A 121 -0.52 4.70 13.83
CA ASP A 121 -1.46 3.93 14.64
C ASP A 121 -2.92 4.33 14.42
N THR A 122 -3.19 5.63 14.21
CA THR A 122 -4.55 6.14 13.96
C THR A 122 -5.06 5.67 12.59
N LEU A 123 -4.24 5.86 11.54
CA LEU A 123 -4.61 5.42 10.19
C LEU A 123 -4.76 3.90 10.13
N ARG A 124 -3.88 3.16 10.82
CA ARG A 124 -3.95 1.69 10.92
C ARG A 124 -5.23 1.24 11.61
N ALA A 125 -5.58 1.82 12.76
CA ALA A 125 -6.81 1.48 13.48
C ALA A 125 -8.06 1.73 12.63
N VAL A 126 -8.14 2.89 11.97
CA VAL A 126 -9.24 3.24 11.07
C VAL A 126 -9.29 2.30 9.86
N ALA A 127 -8.15 1.91 9.29
CA ALA A 127 -8.08 0.97 8.19
C ALA A 127 -8.57 -0.43 8.59
N LEU A 128 -8.18 -0.91 9.78
CA LEU A 128 -8.64 -2.19 10.32
C LEU A 128 -10.17 -2.20 10.53
N GLU A 129 -10.73 -1.12 11.07
CA GLU A 129 -12.19 -1.00 11.23
C GLU A 129 -12.91 -0.99 9.88
N ALA A 130 -12.41 -0.20 8.92
CA ALA A 130 -13.01 -0.13 7.58
C ALA A 130 -12.91 -1.45 6.82
N ALA A 131 -11.80 -2.18 6.98
CA ALA A 131 -11.60 -3.47 6.32
C ALA A 131 -12.53 -4.57 6.86
N ARG A 132 -12.93 -4.49 8.14
CA ARG A 132 -13.90 -5.45 8.73
C ARG A 132 -15.31 -5.33 8.13
N ASP A 133 -15.64 -4.21 7.49
CA ASP A 133 -16.92 -4.04 6.79
C ASP A 133 -16.94 -4.76 5.43
N VAL A 134 -15.82 -5.29 4.96
CA VAL A 134 -15.73 -6.09 3.73
C VAL A 134 -16.14 -7.52 4.06
N GLU A 135 -17.25 -7.96 3.51
CA GLU A 135 -17.81 -9.29 3.79
C GLU A 135 -16.97 -10.40 3.14
N GLY A 136 -16.86 -11.53 3.84
CA GLY A 136 -16.29 -12.76 3.32
C GLY A 136 -14.75 -12.77 3.22
N VAL A 137 -14.06 -11.77 3.78
CA VAL A 137 -12.60 -11.68 3.78
C VAL A 137 -12.03 -11.74 5.20
N ARG A 138 -10.83 -12.28 5.30
CA ARG A 138 -10.02 -12.13 6.51
C ARG A 138 -9.28 -10.81 6.45
N VAL A 139 -9.19 -10.12 7.58
CA VAL A 139 -8.34 -8.94 7.75
C VAL A 139 -7.21 -9.28 8.70
N LEU A 140 -5.99 -9.10 8.23
CA LEU A 140 -4.77 -9.31 9.00
C LEU A 140 -4.01 -8.00 9.08
N ASP A 141 -3.52 -7.62 10.26
CA ASP A 141 -2.49 -6.62 10.36
C ASP A 141 -1.11 -7.29 10.39
N GLY A 142 -0.16 -6.75 9.62
CA GLY A 142 1.13 -7.38 9.48
C GLY A 142 2.13 -6.58 8.64
N ARG A 143 3.36 -7.07 8.61
CA ARG A 143 4.45 -6.45 7.86
C ARG A 143 4.25 -6.59 6.37
N VAL A 144 4.44 -5.49 5.64
CA VAL A 144 4.50 -5.45 4.17
C VAL A 144 5.97 -5.49 3.74
N ALA A 145 6.34 -6.47 2.92
CA ALA A 145 7.68 -6.60 2.36
C ALA A 145 7.71 -6.11 0.91
N SER A 146 8.46 -5.04 0.65
CA SER A 146 8.58 -4.44 -0.68
C SER A 146 9.93 -4.72 -1.32
N GLY A 147 9.92 -4.92 -2.64
CA GLY A 147 11.14 -5.05 -3.43
C GLY A 147 10.84 -4.95 -4.92
N ASP A 148 11.82 -4.53 -5.73
CA ASP A 148 11.66 -4.46 -7.19
C ASP A 148 11.71 -5.85 -7.83
N GLN A 149 10.94 -6.80 -7.25
CA GLN A 149 10.86 -8.20 -7.64
C GLN A 149 9.43 -8.70 -7.53
N PHE A 150 8.91 -9.31 -8.59
CA PHE A 150 7.66 -10.05 -8.52
C PHE A 150 7.92 -11.42 -7.90
N ILE A 151 7.45 -11.65 -6.67
CA ILE A 151 7.64 -12.91 -5.95
C ILE A 151 6.62 -13.94 -6.47
N ALA A 152 7.11 -15.01 -7.11
CA ALA A 152 6.31 -16.06 -7.70
C ALA A 152 6.95 -17.44 -7.49
N SER A 153 7.55 -17.67 -6.32
CA SER A 153 8.13 -18.98 -5.98
C SER A 153 7.96 -19.29 -4.50
N ARG A 154 7.74 -20.55 -4.18
CA ARG A 154 7.62 -21.03 -2.79
C ARG A 154 8.84 -20.68 -1.94
N GLU A 155 10.03 -20.75 -2.53
CA GLU A 155 11.28 -20.37 -1.85
C GLU A 155 11.30 -18.87 -1.52
N GLY A 156 10.80 -18.03 -2.44
CA GLY A 156 10.65 -16.60 -2.24
C GLY A 156 9.71 -16.29 -1.07
N VAL A 157 8.53 -16.91 -1.08
CA VAL A 157 7.53 -16.79 0.01
C VAL A 157 8.12 -17.26 1.34
N GLN A 158 8.72 -18.46 1.37
CA GLN A 158 9.31 -19.00 2.59
C GLN A 158 10.42 -18.11 3.14
N ARG A 159 11.26 -17.53 2.27
CA ARG A 159 12.32 -16.59 2.67
C ARG A 159 11.72 -15.32 3.30
N LEU A 160 10.68 -14.75 2.70
CA LEU A 160 10.02 -13.55 3.22
C LEU A 160 9.32 -13.81 4.55
N TRP A 161 8.68 -14.97 4.68
CA TRP A 161 8.06 -15.38 5.94
C TRP A 161 9.08 -15.59 7.05
N THR A 162 10.09 -16.41 6.80
CA THR A 162 11.05 -16.79 7.86
C THR A 162 12.01 -15.69 8.25
N ARG A 163 12.39 -14.82 7.29
CA ARG A 163 13.38 -13.78 7.55
C ARG A 163 12.76 -12.48 8.05
N PHE A 164 11.61 -12.09 7.49
CA PHE A 164 11.00 -10.81 7.78
C PHE A 164 9.70 -10.91 8.58
N GLY A 165 9.10 -12.08 8.72
CA GLY A 165 7.76 -12.23 9.26
C GLY A 165 6.70 -11.49 8.42
N ALA A 166 6.93 -11.38 7.10
CA ALA A 166 6.09 -10.63 6.22
C ALA A 166 4.68 -11.25 6.09
N ALA A 167 3.64 -10.42 6.11
CA ALA A 167 2.28 -10.85 5.81
C ALA A 167 2.04 -10.93 4.30
N CYS A 168 2.56 -9.97 3.54
CA CYS A 168 2.45 -9.94 2.08
C CYS A 168 3.70 -9.33 1.43
N ALA A 169 3.82 -9.52 0.12
CA ALA A 169 4.90 -9.01 -0.71
C ALA A 169 4.35 -8.18 -1.87
N GLU A 170 4.97 -7.05 -2.15
CA GLU A 170 4.63 -6.13 -3.22
C GLU A 170 5.86 -5.29 -3.63
N MET A 171 5.70 -4.22 -4.40
CA MET A 171 6.87 -3.58 -5.01
C MET A 171 7.05 -2.09 -4.64
N GLU A 172 6.23 -1.48 -3.75
CA GLU A 172 6.19 -0.02 -3.56
C GLU A 172 6.10 0.43 -2.10
N GLY A 173 5.34 -0.28 -1.26
CA GLY A 173 4.88 0.18 0.06
C GLY A 173 5.98 0.68 0.97
N ALA A 174 7.13 -0.01 1.00
CA ALA A 174 8.26 0.43 1.82
C ALA A 174 8.92 1.72 1.29
N ALA A 175 8.85 1.99 -0.02
CA ALA A 175 9.36 3.26 -0.57
C ALA A 175 8.43 4.42 -0.21
N VAL A 176 7.11 4.23 -0.28
CA VAL A 176 6.12 5.20 0.23
C VAL A 176 6.36 5.45 1.73
N ALA A 177 6.46 4.38 2.50
CA ALA A 177 6.69 4.43 3.95
C ALA A 177 7.97 5.20 4.32
N GLN A 178 9.08 4.91 3.65
CA GLN A 178 10.36 5.60 3.85
C GLN A 178 10.25 7.10 3.58
N VAL A 179 9.65 7.48 2.45
CA VAL A 179 9.48 8.91 2.10
C VAL A 179 8.58 9.61 3.12
N CYS A 180 7.47 9.00 3.52
CA CYS A 180 6.56 9.53 4.53
C CYS A 180 7.27 9.70 5.89
N ALA A 181 8.00 8.68 6.35
CA ALA A 181 8.74 8.73 7.62
C ALA A 181 9.81 9.83 7.62
N LYS A 182 10.56 9.98 6.52
CA LYS A 182 11.55 11.07 6.37
C LYS A 182 10.91 12.45 6.40
N ALA A 183 9.70 12.58 5.90
CA ALA A 183 8.94 13.84 5.88
C ALA A 183 8.12 14.08 7.14
N GLY A 184 8.06 13.13 8.09
CA GLY A 184 7.21 13.21 9.28
C GLY A 184 5.70 13.18 8.95
N VAL A 185 5.31 12.53 7.86
CA VAL A 185 3.92 12.44 7.40
C VAL A 185 3.35 11.05 7.73
N PRO A 186 2.20 10.97 8.42
CA PRO A 186 1.51 9.72 8.73
C PRO A 186 1.12 8.96 7.46
N PHE A 187 1.31 7.63 7.49
CA PHE A 187 0.92 6.75 6.38
C PHE A 187 0.37 5.41 6.87
N VAL A 188 -0.36 4.74 6.00
CA VAL A 188 -0.74 3.32 6.09
C VAL A 188 -0.72 2.69 4.72
N VAL A 189 -0.28 1.44 4.64
CA VAL A 189 -0.34 0.61 3.43
C VAL A 189 -1.43 -0.44 3.60
N ILE A 190 -2.30 -0.55 2.59
CA ILE A 190 -3.42 -1.49 2.54
C ILE A 190 -3.22 -2.37 1.33
N ARG A 191 -3.28 -3.68 1.51
CA ARG A 191 -3.11 -4.64 0.42
C ARG A 191 -4.23 -5.67 0.39
N SER A 192 -4.84 -5.83 -0.77
CA SER A 192 -5.73 -6.96 -1.03
C SER A 192 -4.93 -8.07 -1.68
N VAL A 193 -5.03 -9.28 -1.15
CA VAL A 193 -4.26 -10.43 -1.64
C VAL A 193 -4.80 -10.87 -3.00
N SER A 194 -4.02 -10.70 -4.05
CA SER A 194 -4.37 -11.07 -5.42
C SER A 194 -3.96 -12.50 -5.78
N ASP A 195 -2.95 -13.02 -5.10
CA ASP A 195 -2.34 -14.33 -5.33
C ASP A 195 -1.61 -14.79 -4.06
N THR A 196 -1.19 -16.04 -4.03
CA THR A 196 -0.42 -16.61 -2.90
C THR A 196 1.09 -16.56 -3.13
N ALA A 197 1.53 -15.75 -4.08
CA ALA A 197 2.94 -15.54 -4.45
C ALA A 197 3.69 -16.85 -4.79
N ASP A 198 2.97 -17.89 -5.24
CA ASP A 198 3.49 -19.19 -5.67
C ASP A 198 3.49 -19.34 -7.20
N HIS A 199 3.54 -20.59 -7.71
CA HIS A 199 3.64 -20.85 -9.14
C HIS A 199 2.47 -20.35 -9.99
N ASP A 200 1.28 -20.23 -9.41
CA ASP A 200 0.06 -19.79 -10.10
C ASP A 200 -0.19 -18.27 -9.96
N ALA A 201 0.65 -17.56 -9.17
CA ALA A 201 0.52 -16.13 -8.85
C ALA A 201 0.21 -15.24 -10.06
N LYS A 202 0.83 -15.50 -11.21
CA LYS A 202 0.61 -14.70 -12.42
C LYS A 202 -0.80 -14.85 -13.01
N VAL A 203 -1.41 -16.02 -12.87
CA VAL A 203 -2.77 -16.32 -13.35
C VAL A 203 -3.76 -15.70 -12.38
N ASP A 204 -3.60 -16.01 -11.09
CA ASP A 204 -4.46 -15.52 -10.01
C ASP A 204 -4.50 -14.01 -9.96
N TYR A 205 -3.35 -13.34 -10.05
CA TYR A 205 -3.24 -11.89 -10.11
C TYR A 205 -4.16 -11.26 -11.16
N ARG A 206 -4.22 -11.81 -12.40
CA ARG A 206 -5.05 -11.27 -13.47
C ARG A 206 -6.54 -11.56 -13.27
N GLU A 207 -6.85 -12.73 -12.76
CA GLU A 207 -8.23 -13.18 -12.58
C GLU A 207 -8.92 -12.43 -11.44
N PHE A 208 -8.20 -12.20 -10.33
CA PHE A 208 -8.76 -11.62 -9.11
C PHE A 208 -8.66 -10.09 -9.01
N MET A 209 -7.95 -9.42 -9.93
CA MET A 209 -7.82 -7.95 -9.96
C MET A 209 -9.16 -7.20 -9.79
N PRO A 210 -10.26 -7.54 -10.50
CA PRO A 210 -11.53 -6.83 -10.33
C PRO A 210 -12.15 -6.98 -8.94
N LEU A 211 -11.92 -8.11 -8.27
CA LEU A 211 -12.41 -8.35 -6.91
C LEU A 211 -11.61 -7.50 -5.92
N VAL A 212 -10.29 -7.61 -5.96
CA VAL A 212 -9.41 -6.93 -5.00
C VAL A 212 -9.44 -5.41 -5.16
N ALA A 213 -9.65 -4.88 -6.37
CA ALA A 213 -9.87 -3.45 -6.60
C ALA A 213 -11.16 -2.95 -5.94
N ARG A 214 -12.24 -3.76 -5.95
CA ARG A 214 -13.47 -3.43 -5.21
C ARG A 214 -13.25 -3.41 -3.70
N HIS A 215 -12.53 -4.39 -3.15
CA HIS A 215 -12.19 -4.42 -1.72
C HIS A 215 -11.36 -3.20 -1.33
N ALA A 216 -10.33 -2.87 -2.10
CA ALA A 216 -9.51 -1.68 -1.90
C ALA A 216 -10.35 -0.39 -1.87
N LYS A 217 -11.26 -0.21 -2.85
CA LYS A 217 -12.19 0.92 -2.88
C LYS A 217 -13.07 0.98 -1.63
N GLN A 218 -13.63 -0.16 -1.22
CA GLN A 218 -14.53 -0.23 -0.05
C GLN A 218 -13.79 0.17 1.23
N VAL A 219 -12.58 -0.33 1.44
CA VAL A 219 -11.77 0.02 2.61
C VAL A 219 -11.42 1.51 2.60
N VAL A 220 -10.92 2.04 1.49
CA VAL A 220 -10.57 3.46 1.38
C VAL A 220 -11.77 4.35 1.67
N ARG A 221 -12.93 4.08 1.09
CA ARG A 221 -14.16 4.85 1.38
C ARG A 221 -14.60 4.73 2.83
N GLY A 222 -14.54 3.54 3.42
CA GLY A 222 -14.81 3.32 4.83
C GLY A 222 -13.88 4.12 5.75
N MET A 223 -12.60 4.26 5.36
CA MET A 223 -11.65 5.12 6.07
C MET A 223 -12.01 6.60 5.96
N LEU A 224 -12.37 7.08 4.75
CA LEU A 224 -12.74 8.49 4.55
C LEU A 224 -13.90 8.91 5.44
N VAL A 225 -14.93 8.09 5.53
CA VAL A 225 -16.09 8.33 6.42
C VAL A 225 -15.64 8.46 7.88
N ARG A 226 -14.80 7.54 8.36
CA ARG A 226 -14.34 7.52 9.76
C ARG A 226 -13.38 8.66 10.08
N LEU A 227 -12.46 8.98 9.16
CA LEU A 227 -11.50 10.07 9.34
C LEU A 227 -12.15 11.47 9.29
N ASN A 228 -13.33 11.59 8.69
CA ASN A 228 -14.09 12.85 8.60
C ASN A 228 -15.21 12.94 9.65
N ALA A 229 -15.47 11.89 10.41
CA ALA A 229 -16.44 11.94 11.50
C ALA A 229 -15.98 12.95 12.57
N PRO A 230 -16.89 13.79 13.12
CA PRO A 230 -16.52 14.65 14.23
C PRO A 230 -16.06 13.80 15.42
N ALA A 231 -15.00 14.25 16.08
CA ALA A 231 -14.56 13.63 17.34
C ALA A 231 -15.73 13.70 18.34
N VAL A 232 -16.16 12.54 18.85
CA VAL A 232 -17.21 12.42 19.86
C VAL A 232 -16.67 12.81 21.22
#